data_bb2324f08e012b00e1990b0c09c72178
#
_entry.id   bb2324f08e012b00e1990b0c09c72178
#
_cell.length_a   1.000
_cell.length_b   1.000
_cell.length_c   1.000
_cell.angle_alpha   90.00
_cell.angle_beta   90.00
_cell.angle_gamma   90.00
#
_symmetry.space_group_name_H-M   'P 1'
#
loop_
_entity.id
_entity.type
_entity.pdbx_description
1 polymer ?
#
loop_
_entity_poly.entity_id
_entity_poly.type
_entity_poly.pdbx_seq_one_letter_code
_entity_poly.pdbx_strand_id
1 'polypeptide(L)'
;MKRVLFIAEMNEIVKNMNEAMLPYFQVQLCIADAGMAGQLLHIFQPDIVLIFLSRLSRADVMGLNILLRENANLPTVVVGSMYEFQTYGLNINAKQVRGLTRPISNKEVIRTLYVSLGVEFPSEQEQLEKADVRKHILFIDDNPLLLRSMKALVEGRYRVSIAVSGSQALDLMQRDCPDMIFMAYEMPVVNGKIIYKGIRANPQFAVIPVVFLSSIAKKEHIKEILQLQPAGYILKPADKERILNMITQTLGK
;
A
#
# COMPACT_ATOMS: atom_id res chain seq x y z
N MET A 1 1.36 17.48 12.47
CA MET A 1 1.94 16.33 11.75
C MET A 1 3.12 16.85 10.95
N LYS A 2 4.28 16.19 11.00
CA LYS A 2 5.48 16.63 10.26
C LYS A 2 5.30 16.41 8.76
N ARG A 3 5.86 17.32 7.94
CA ARG A 3 5.71 17.33 6.47
C ARG A 3 6.93 16.71 5.82
N VAL A 4 6.71 15.70 4.96
CA VAL A 4 7.75 15.01 4.20
C VAL A 4 7.61 15.32 2.72
N LEU A 5 8.61 15.85 2.08
CA LEU A 5 8.71 15.91 0.62
C LEU A 5 9.38 14.61 0.15
N PHE A 6 8.62 13.76 -0.53
CA PHE A 6 9.09 12.47 -1.01
C PHE A 6 9.40 12.53 -2.51
N ILE A 7 10.67 12.54 -2.87
CA ILE A 7 11.18 12.67 -4.25
C ILE A 7 11.56 11.29 -4.77
N ALA A 8 10.91 10.83 -5.83
CA ALA A 8 11.15 9.52 -6.42
C ALA A 8 10.56 9.38 -7.82
N GLU A 9 11.08 8.44 -8.61
CA GLU A 9 10.36 7.91 -9.77
C GLU A 9 9.25 6.97 -9.31
N MET A 10 8.02 7.16 -9.82
CA MET A 10 6.85 6.42 -9.39
C MET A 10 6.95 4.94 -9.78
N ASN A 11 6.85 4.06 -8.78
CA ASN A 11 6.78 2.62 -8.94
C ASN A 11 6.03 2.00 -7.73
N GLU A 12 5.77 0.70 -7.77
CA GLU A 12 5.03 0.00 -6.71
C GLU A 12 5.71 0.08 -5.33
N ILE A 13 7.05 0.11 -5.27
CA ILE A 13 7.79 0.23 -4.01
C ILE A 13 7.58 1.62 -3.41
N VAL A 14 7.69 2.66 -4.23
CA VAL A 14 7.47 4.06 -3.82
C VAL A 14 6.04 4.28 -3.37
N LYS A 15 5.07 3.72 -4.09
CA LYS A 15 3.65 3.80 -3.74
C LYS A 15 3.38 3.14 -2.38
N ASN A 16 3.89 1.92 -2.18
CA ASN A 16 3.76 1.19 -0.91
C ASN A 16 4.42 1.94 0.26
N MET A 17 5.62 2.51 0.03
CA MET A 17 6.32 3.31 1.02
C MET A 17 5.55 4.59 1.37
N ASN A 18 4.97 5.27 0.37
CA ASN A 18 4.13 6.43 0.59
C ASN A 18 2.91 6.08 1.44
N GLU A 19 2.17 5.03 1.09
CA GLU A 19 1.01 4.55 1.86
C GLU A 19 1.38 4.22 3.32
N ALA A 20 2.54 3.59 3.54
CA ALA A 20 3.04 3.28 4.87
C ALA A 20 3.39 4.52 5.71
N MET A 21 3.75 5.64 5.07
CA MET A 21 4.11 6.89 5.77
C MET A 21 2.90 7.76 6.13
N LEU A 22 1.78 7.65 5.40
CA LEU A 22 0.59 8.52 5.60
C LEU A 22 0.05 8.55 7.05
N PRO A 23 0.06 7.45 7.84
CA PRO A 23 -0.36 7.49 9.23
C PRO A 23 0.53 8.35 10.14
N TYR A 24 1.77 8.63 9.72
CA TYR A 24 2.81 9.27 10.53
C TYR A 24 3.14 10.69 10.08
N PHE A 25 3.01 10.96 8.77
CA PHE A 25 3.47 12.19 8.13
C PHE A 25 2.44 12.74 7.16
N GLN A 26 2.47 14.05 6.96
CA GLN A 26 1.87 14.67 5.78
C GLN A 26 2.87 14.54 4.64
N VAL A 27 2.59 13.70 3.64
CA VAL A 27 3.53 13.40 2.56
C VAL A 27 3.10 14.09 1.27
N GLN A 28 4.04 14.81 0.66
CA GLN A 28 3.93 15.33 -0.69
C GLN A 28 4.89 14.56 -1.60
N LEU A 29 4.34 13.81 -2.56
CA LEU A 29 5.12 13.15 -3.60
C LEU A 29 5.58 14.17 -4.65
N CYS A 30 6.82 14.00 -5.11
CA CYS A 30 7.44 14.76 -6.18
C CYS A 30 8.19 13.82 -7.11
N ILE A 31 8.06 14.01 -8.42
CA ILE A 31 8.96 13.37 -9.39
C ILE A 31 10.38 13.89 -9.19
N ALA A 32 11.38 13.12 -9.63
CA ALA A 32 12.80 13.45 -9.42
C ALA A 32 13.29 14.56 -10.39
N ASP A 33 12.63 15.70 -10.35
CA ASP A 33 12.99 16.90 -11.08
C ASP A 33 13.37 18.02 -10.10
N ALA A 34 14.57 18.60 -10.26
CA ALA A 34 15.10 19.61 -9.35
C ALA A 34 14.29 20.91 -9.36
N GLY A 35 13.74 21.29 -10.52
CA GLY A 35 12.90 22.51 -10.64
C GLY A 35 11.58 22.35 -9.89
N MET A 36 10.89 21.21 -10.10
CA MET A 36 9.66 20.90 -9.39
C MET A 36 9.89 20.73 -7.89
N ALA A 37 10.96 20.03 -7.51
CA ALA A 37 11.33 19.88 -6.09
C ALA A 37 11.59 21.22 -5.43
N GLY A 38 12.30 22.15 -6.11
CA GLY A 38 12.54 23.50 -5.64
C GLY A 38 11.26 24.30 -5.42
N GLN A 39 10.31 24.26 -6.34
CA GLN A 39 9.00 24.89 -6.17
C GLN A 39 8.24 24.30 -4.96
N LEU A 40 8.25 22.98 -4.81
CA LEU A 40 7.58 22.32 -3.69
C LEU A 40 8.25 22.62 -2.34
N LEU A 41 9.57 22.80 -2.29
CA LEU A 41 10.24 23.27 -1.07
C LEU A 41 9.68 24.61 -0.59
N HIS A 42 9.41 25.55 -1.50
CA HIS A 42 8.83 26.83 -1.17
C HIS A 42 7.35 26.77 -0.79
N ILE A 43 6.54 26.01 -1.56
CA ILE A 43 5.08 25.96 -1.37
C ILE A 43 4.70 25.05 -0.21
N PHE A 44 5.27 23.86 -0.16
CA PHE A 44 4.92 22.84 0.83
C PHE A 44 5.66 23.03 2.16
N GLN A 45 6.86 23.67 2.13
CA GLN A 45 7.73 23.91 3.29
C GLN A 45 7.91 22.62 4.13
N PRO A 46 8.53 21.57 3.60
CA PRO A 46 8.69 20.32 4.32
C PRO A 46 9.60 20.45 5.53
N ASP A 47 9.36 19.63 6.56
CA ASP A 47 10.26 19.50 7.71
C ASP A 47 11.46 18.59 7.38
N ILE A 48 11.32 17.70 6.38
CA ILE A 48 12.32 16.73 5.95
C ILE A 48 12.11 16.32 4.49
N VAL A 49 13.19 15.98 3.80
CA VAL A 49 13.16 15.42 2.45
C VAL A 49 13.49 13.93 2.50
N LEU A 50 12.73 13.11 1.78
CA LEU A 50 13.05 11.71 1.49
C LEU A 50 13.30 11.55 0.00
N ILE A 51 14.45 11.00 -0.38
CA ILE A 51 14.80 10.73 -1.78
C ILE A 51 14.97 9.23 -1.97
N PHE A 52 14.31 8.67 -2.99
CA PHE A 52 14.46 7.26 -3.37
C PHE A 52 15.14 7.17 -4.73
N LEU A 53 16.40 6.69 -4.76
CA LEU A 53 17.29 6.76 -5.93
C LEU A 53 16.96 5.78 -7.08
N SER A 54 15.99 4.89 -6.90
CA SER A 54 15.66 3.90 -7.94
C SER A 54 15.25 4.56 -9.26
N ARG A 55 15.96 4.19 -10.34
CA ARG A 55 15.71 4.64 -11.72
C ARG A 55 15.95 6.13 -12.01
N LEU A 56 16.56 6.87 -11.09
CA LEU A 56 16.92 8.26 -11.35
C LEU A 56 18.10 8.34 -12.32
N SER A 57 18.05 9.32 -13.24
CA SER A 57 19.18 9.62 -14.08
C SER A 57 20.29 10.35 -13.29
N ARG A 58 21.52 10.30 -13.81
CA ARG A 58 22.63 11.04 -13.20
C ARG A 58 22.38 12.57 -13.17
N ALA A 59 21.69 13.09 -14.20
CA ALA A 59 21.34 14.50 -14.28
C ALA A 59 20.36 14.90 -13.19
N ASP A 60 19.31 14.09 -12.95
CA ASP A 60 18.31 14.33 -11.90
C ASP A 60 18.98 14.37 -10.52
N VAL A 61 19.86 13.38 -10.25
CA VAL A 61 20.55 13.32 -8.95
C VAL A 61 21.54 14.49 -8.78
N MET A 62 22.21 14.92 -9.84
CA MET A 62 23.06 16.13 -9.76
C MET A 62 22.24 17.40 -9.49
N GLY A 63 21.10 17.57 -10.14
CA GLY A 63 20.19 18.68 -9.88
C GLY A 63 19.67 18.70 -8.44
N LEU A 64 19.25 17.53 -7.93
CA LEU A 64 18.83 17.38 -6.53
C LEU A 64 19.97 17.65 -5.55
N ASN A 65 21.21 17.26 -5.85
CA ASN A 65 22.36 17.55 -5.00
C ASN A 65 22.63 19.06 -4.86
N ILE A 66 22.48 19.82 -5.94
CA ILE A 66 22.59 21.29 -5.90
C ILE A 66 21.49 21.85 -5.00
N LEU A 67 20.24 21.44 -5.21
CA LEU A 67 19.10 21.89 -4.43
C LEU A 67 19.27 21.60 -2.93
N LEU A 68 19.78 20.41 -2.56
CA LEU A 68 20.06 20.04 -1.19
C LEU A 68 21.17 20.89 -0.54
N ARG A 69 22.21 21.26 -1.30
CA ARG A 69 23.27 22.15 -0.82
C ARG A 69 22.75 23.55 -0.53
N GLU A 70 21.87 24.07 -1.37
CA GLU A 70 21.21 25.36 -1.17
C GLU A 70 20.27 25.36 0.04
N ASN A 71 19.74 24.18 0.40
CA ASN A 71 18.89 23.95 1.56
C ASN A 71 19.58 23.12 2.66
N ALA A 72 20.84 23.39 2.95
CA ALA A 72 21.71 22.57 3.81
C ALA A 72 21.20 22.37 5.25
N ASN A 73 20.25 23.16 5.73
CA ASN A 73 19.63 23.01 7.06
C ASN A 73 18.44 22.04 7.07
N LEU A 74 17.95 21.63 5.89
CA LEU A 74 16.81 20.74 5.78
C LEU A 74 17.25 19.29 5.92
N PRO A 75 16.80 18.55 6.94
CA PRO A 75 17.13 17.13 7.09
C PRO A 75 16.73 16.35 5.85
N THR A 76 17.61 15.46 5.41
CA THR A 76 17.38 14.65 4.21
C THR A 76 17.71 13.18 4.46
N VAL A 77 16.82 12.30 4.08
CA VAL A 77 17.05 10.85 4.06
C VAL A 77 17.10 10.39 2.60
N VAL A 78 18.12 9.64 2.25
CA VAL A 78 18.31 9.10 0.89
C VAL A 78 18.32 7.59 0.94
N VAL A 79 17.41 6.96 0.20
CA VAL A 79 17.32 5.50 0.07
C VAL A 79 17.90 5.08 -1.28
N GLY A 80 18.93 4.23 -1.26
CA GLY A 80 19.59 3.78 -2.47
C GLY A 80 20.33 2.46 -2.28
N SER A 81 20.96 1.97 -3.35
CA SER A 81 21.96 0.90 -3.27
C SER A 81 23.35 1.50 -3.02
N MET A 82 24.27 0.68 -2.54
CA MET A 82 25.68 1.08 -2.37
C MET A 82 26.29 1.59 -3.69
N TYR A 83 25.93 0.94 -4.80
CA TYR A 83 26.36 1.35 -6.14
C TYR A 83 25.86 2.76 -6.51
N GLU A 84 24.58 3.07 -6.23
CA GLU A 84 24.01 4.39 -6.51
C GLU A 84 24.69 5.48 -5.67
N PHE A 85 24.94 5.24 -4.40
CA PHE A 85 25.64 6.19 -3.53
C PHE A 85 27.06 6.50 -4.05
N GLN A 86 27.80 5.49 -4.46
CA GLN A 86 29.14 5.68 -5.04
C GLN A 86 29.10 6.36 -6.40
N THR A 87 28.18 5.93 -7.29
CA THR A 87 28.08 6.45 -8.67
C THR A 87 27.67 7.92 -8.71
N TYR A 88 26.78 8.32 -7.80
CA TYR A 88 26.26 9.68 -7.77
C TYR A 88 27.07 10.62 -6.85
N GLY A 89 28.07 10.13 -6.16
CA GLY A 89 28.92 10.93 -5.27
C GLY A 89 28.13 11.64 -4.17
N LEU A 90 27.05 11.00 -3.69
CA LEU A 90 26.22 11.54 -2.63
C LEU A 90 26.96 11.45 -1.29
N ASN A 91 27.16 12.59 -0.65
CA ASN A 91 27.72 12.62 0.70
C ASN A 91 26.63 12.29 1.73
N ILE A 92 26.33 10.98 1.85
CA ILE A 92 25.33 10.44 2.78
C ILE A 92 25.72 10.56 4.26
N ASN A 93 26.95 11.02 4.54
CA ASN A 93 27.47 11.27 5.89
C ASN A 93 27.55 12.77 6.22
N ALA A 94 27.00 13.64 5.36
CA ALA A 94 26.86 15.04 5.68
C ALA A 94 25.93 15.22 6.90
N LYS A 95 26.19 16.26 7.72
CA LYS A 95 25.48 16.47 9.00
C LYS A 95 23.94 16.38 8.91
N GLN A 96 23.37 16.73 7.77
CA GLN A 96 21.92 16.75 7.55
C GLN A 96 21.42 15.65 6.59
N VAL A 97 22.30 14.79 6.06
CA VAL A 97 21.95 13.74 5.10
C VAL A 97 22.21 12.37 5.71
N ARG A 98 21.21 11.50 5.69
CA ARG A 98 21.33 10.10 6.11
C ARG A 98 21.06 9.16 4.94
N GLY A 99 22.02 8.30 4.62
CA GLY A 99 21.85 7.25 3.63
C GLY A 99 21.25 5.98 4.24
N LEU A 100 20.33 5.37 3.54
CA LEU A 100 19.75 4.06 3.85
C LEU A 100 19.97 3.12 2.67
N THR A 101 20.63 1.99 2.92
CA THR A 101 20.97 1.02 1.86
C THR A 101 19.84 0.01 1.68
N ARG A 102 19.42 -0.21 0.43
CA ARG A 102 18.46 -1.25 0.09
C ARG A 102 19.10 -2.66 0.14
N PRO A 103 18.37 -3.75 0.52
CA PRO A 103 16.94 -3.76 0.86
C PRO A 103 16.65 -3.14 2.22
N ILE A 104 15.53 -2.41 2.35
CA ILE A 104 15.12 -1.72 3.57
C ILE A 104 13.61 -1.82 3.75
N SER A 105 13.16 -1.94 5.00
CA SER A 105 11.74 -1.97 5.35
C SER A 105 11.15 -0.56 5.46
N ASN A 106 9.84 -0.41 5.21
CA ASN A 106 9.13 0.84 5.41
C ASN A 106 9.25 1.33 6.87
N LYS A 107 9.22 0.41 7.85
CA LYS A 107 9.37 0.74 9.27
C LYS A 107 10.72 1.39 9.58
N GLU A 108 11.78 0.92 8.95
CA GLU A 108 13.12 1.46 9.13
C GLU A 108 13.27 2.84 8.49
N VAL A 109 12.69 3.07 7.32
CA VAL A 109 12.62 4.40 6.68
C VAL A 109 11.87 5.37 7.58
N ILE A 110 10.67 5.02 8.07
CA ILE A 110 9.88 5.85 8.97
C ILE A 110 10.64 6.18 10.24
N ARG A 111 11.27 5.19 10.87
CA ARG A 111 12.10 5.40 12.07
C ARG A 111 13.25 6.37 11.82
N THR A 112 13.92 6.24 10.67
CA THR A 112 15.03 7.15 10.30
C THR A 112 14.56 8.57 10.07
N LEU A 113 13.38 8.77 9.49
CA LEU A 113 12.78 10.09 9.35
C LEU A 113 12.54 10.74 10.72
N TYR A 114 12.00 10.02 11.70
CA TYR A 114 11.83 10.50 13.08
C TYR A 114 13.15 10.88 13.73
N VAL A 115 14.15 10.02 13.64
CA VAL A 115 15.50 10.29 14.18
C VAL A 115 16.13 11.52 13.52
N SER A 116 15.98 11.68 12.20
CA SER A 116 16.53 12.82 11.45
C SER A 116 15.82 14.14 11.79
N LEU A 117 14.56 14.07 12.19
CA LEU A 117 13.79 15.21 12.68
C LEU A 117 14.08 15.55 14.15
N GLY A 118 14.87 14.74 14.87
CA GLY A 118 15.09 14.91 16.31
C GLY A 118 13.82 14.68 17.14
N VAL A 119 12.87 13.89 16.65
CA VAL A 119 11.59 13.58 17.32
C VAL A 119 11.60 12.11 17.75
N GLU A 120 11.06 11.83 18.93
CA GLU A 120 10.90 10.45 19.39
C GLU A 120 10.02 9.64 18.45
N PHE A 121 10.46 8.41 18.14
CA PHE A 121 9.65 7.48 17.34
C PHE A 121 8.47 7.01 18.20
N PRO A 122 7.24 7.02 17.69
CA PRO A 122 6.06 6.65 18.47
C PRO A 122 6.21 5.27 19.12
N SER A 123 5.79 5.16 20.38
CA SER A 123 5.73 3.88 21.09
C SER A 123 4.84 2.86 20.35
N GLU A 124 4.96 1.58 20.67
CA GLU A 124 4.12 0.56 20.03
C GLU A 124 2.62 0.83 20.25
N GLN A 125 2.25 1.38 21.40
CA GLN A 125 0.86 1.77 21.69
C GLN A 125 0.39 2.93 20.78
N GLU A 126 1.19 3.98 20.63
CA GLU A 126 0.89 5.10 19.72
C GLU A 126 0.89 4.68 18.25
N GLN A 127 1.68 3.66 17.87
CA GLN A 127 1.66 3.08 16.53
C GLN A 127 0.36 2.30 16.28
N LEU A 128 -0.12 1.55 17.27
CA LEU A 128 -1.39 0.85 17.21
C LEU A 128 -2.59 1.82 17.13
N GLU A 129 -2.53 2.94 17.86
CA GLU A 129 -3.56 3.99 17.78
C GLU A 129 -3.58 4.72 16.42
N LYS A 130 -2.43 4.83 15.74
CA LYS A 130 -2.30 5.44 14.40
C LYS A 130 -2.48 4.43 13.26
N ALA A 131 -2.38 3.14 13.53
CA ALA A 131 -2.69 2.10 12.55
C ALA A 131 -4.17 2.22 12.13
N ASP A 132 -4.44 2.06 10.86
CA ASP A 132 -5.82 1.99 10.37
C ASP A 132 -6.48 0.72 10.93
N VAL A 133 -7.17 0.88 12.08
CA VAL A 133 -7.85 -0.21 12.80
C VAL A 133 -9.13 -0.68 12.11
N ARG A 134 -9.50 -0.04 10.98
CA ARG A 134 -10.66 -0.49 10.21
C ARG A 134 -10.43 -1.91 9.71
N LYS A 135 -11.51 -2.69 9.71
CA LYS A 135 -11.51 -4.03 9.11
C LYS A 135 -11.03 -4.00 7.67
N HIS A 136 -10.16 -4.95 7.30
CA HIS A 136 -9.55 -5.06 5.98
C HIS A 136 -10.35 -6.00 5.08
N ILE A 137 -10.84 -5.49 3.97
CA ILE A 137 -11.61 -6.22 2.98
C ILE A 137 -10.78 -6.37 1.70
N LEU A 138 -10.62 -7.60 1.22
CA LEU A 138 -9.97 -7.90 -0.04
C LEU A 138 -11.02 -8.26 -1.11
N PHE A 139 -11.04 -7.54 -2.23
CA PHE A 139 -11.82 -7.91 -3.41
C PHE A 139 -10.93 -8.55 -4.47
N ILE A 140 -11.38 -9.68 -5.02
CA ILE A 140 -10.68 -10.44 -6.06
C ILE A 140 -11.63 -10.62 -7.26
N ASP A 141 -11.28 -10.04 -8.41
CA ASP A 141 -12.06 -10.12 -9.64
C ASP A 141 -11.14 -9.81 -10.84
N ASP A 142 -11.34 -10.46 -11.97
CA ASP A 142 -10.54 -10.19 -13.16
C ASP A 142 -10.89 -8.86 -13.86
N ASN A 143 -12.00 -8.23 -13.47
CA ASN A 143 -12.42 -6.93 -13.98
C ASN A 143 -11.95 -5.77 -13.09
N PRO A 144 -10.92 -5.00 -13.50
CA PRO A 144 -10.36 -3.91 -12.70
C PRO A 144 -11.31 -2.73 -12.51
N LEU A 145 -12.26 -2.51 -13.43
CA LEU A 145 -13.27 -1.44 -13.30
C LEU A 145 -14.27 -1.80 -12.19
N LEU A 146 -14.72 -3.06 -12.17
CA LEU A 146 -15.60 -3.55 -11.11
C LEU A 146 -14.92 -3.50 -9.75
N LEU A 147 -13.65 -3.88 -9.65
CA LEU A 147 -12.87 -3.79 -8.41
C LEU A 147 -12.78 -2.36 -7.89
N ARG A 148 -12.50 -1.38 -8.76
CA ARG A 148 -12.45 0.03 -8.38
C ARG A 148 -13.81 0.53 -7.88
N SER A 149 -14.89 0.13 -8.56
CA SER A 149 -16.25 0.49 -8.15
C SER A 149 -16.59 -0.10 -6.78
N MET A 150 -16.32 -1.39 -6.55
CA MET A 150 -16.55 -2.04 -5.25
C MET A 150 -15.71 -1.41 -4.13
N LYS A 151 -14.44 -1.10 -4.39
CA LYS A 151 -13.60 -0.37 -3.45
C LYS A 151 -14.24 0.96 -3.05
N ALA A 152 -14.63 1.78 -4.02
CA ALA A 152 -15.25 3.10 -3.77
C ALA A 152 -16.54 3.01 -2.94
N LEU A 153 -17.30 1.90 -3.03
CA LEU A 153 -18.52 1.71 -2.24
C LEU A 153 -18.27 1.61 -0.73
N VAL A 154 -17.10 1.05 -0.32
CA VAL A 154 -16.88 0.65 1.08
C VAL A 154 -15.62 1.27 1.73
N GLU A 155 -14.69 1.87 0.97
CA GLU A 155 -13.42 2.41 1.48
C GLU A 155 -13.59 3.52 2.53
N GLY A 156 -14.73 4.18 2.58
CA GLY A 156 -15.05 5.15 3.64
C GLY A 156 -15.21 4.53 5.04
N ARG A 157 -15.47 3.21 5.13
CA ARG A 157 -15.68 2.48 6.40
C ARG A 157 -14.65 1.39 6.64
N TYR A 158 -14.08 0.84 5.59
CA TYR A 158 -13.18 -0.31 5.63
C TYR A 158 -11.87 0.00 4.93
N ARG A 159 -10.81 -0.62 5.35
CA ARG A 159 -9.56 -0.67 4.61
C ARG A 159 -9.73 -1.68 3.46
N VAL A 160 -9.39 -1.31 2.23
CA VAL A 160 -9.72 -2.11 1.05
C VAL A 160 -8.51 -2.36 0.18
N SER A 161 -8.24 -3.63 -0.10
CA SER A 161 -7.31 -4.09 -1.13
C SER A 161 -8.06 -4.71 -2.30
N ILE A 162 -7.47 -4.66 -3.49
CA ILE A 162 -8.04 -5.25 -4.71
C ILE A 162 -6.97 -6.11 -5.41
N ALA A 163 -7.39 -7.24 -5.96
CA ALA A 163 -6.53 -8.14 -6.73
C ALA A 163 -7.23 -8.57 -8.02
N VAL A 164 -6.53 -8.50 -9.15
CA VAL A 164 -7.05 -8.93 -10.45
C VAL A 164 -6.78 -10.41 -10.74
N SER A 165 -6.11 -11.12 -9.84
CA SER A 165 -5.79 -12.55 -9.97
C SER A 165 -5.59 -13.20 -8.61
N GLY A 166 -5.65 -14.55 -8.58
CA GLY A 166 -5.38 -15.33 -7.38
C GLY A 166 -3.93 -15.20 -6.89
N SER A 167 -2.94 -15.08 -7.78
CA SER A 167 -1.55 -14.86 -7.40
C SER A 167 -1.36 -13.52 -6.70
N GLN A 168 -1.89 -12.44 -7.29
CA GLN A 168 -1.85 -11.12 -6.66
C GLN A 168 -2.57 -11.10 -5.30
N ALA A 169 -3.70 -11.81 -5.20
CA ALA A 169 -4.42 -11.93 -3.93
C ALA A 169 -3.56 -12.60 -2.86
N LEU A 170 -2.87 -13.70 -3.17
CA LEU A 170 -1.99 -14.40 -2.23
C LEU A 170 -0.81 -13.51 -1.80
N ASP A 171 -0.18 -12.78 -2.71
CA ASP A 171 0.89 -11.83 -2.38
C ASP A 171 0.42 -10.72 -1.44
N LEU A 172 -0.79 -10.21 -1.65
CA LEU A 172 -1.40 -9.21 -0.77
C LEU A 172 -1.71 -9.80 0.61
N MET A 173 -2.30 -11.00 0.66
CA MET A 173 -2.66 -11.69 1.91
C MET A 173 -1.43 -12.01 2.78
N GLN A 174 -0.29 -12.34 2.16
CA GLN A 174 0.97 -12.59 2.89
C GLN A 174 1.53 -11.34 3.53
N ARG A 175 1.34 -10.17 2.91
CA ARG A 175 1.83 -8.88 3.42
C ARG A 175 0.90 -8.29 4.47
N ASP A 176 -0.40 -8.42 4.24
CA ASP A 176 -1.44 -7.80 5.03
C ASP A 176 -2.71 -8.67 4.95
N CYS A 177 -2.90 -9.51 5.98
CA CYS A 177 -3.96 -10.50 6.04
C CYS A 177 -5.33 -9.80 6.13
N PRO A 178 -6.28 -10.04 5.20
CA PRO A 178 -7.59 -9.43 5.26
C PRO A 178 -8.48 -10.10 6.33
N ASP A 179 -9.41 -9.32 6.88
CA ASP A 179 -10.46 -9.84 7.77
C ASP A 179 -11.57 -10.58 6.98
N MET A 180 -11.75 -10.24 5.69
CA MET A 180 -12.76 -10.85 4.82
C MET A 180 -12.40 -10.71 3.34
N ILE A 181 -12.82 -11.67 2.55
CA ILE A 181 -12.57 -11.72 1.10
C ILE A 181 -13.90 -11.77 0.34
N PHE A 182 -14.07 -10.88 -0.64
CA PHE A 182 -15.05 -11.01 -1.71
C PHE A 182 -14.34 -11.48 -2.98
N MET A 183 -14.78 -12.57 -3.57
CA MET A 183 -14.09 -13.19 -4.70
C MET A 183 -15.04 -13.56 -5.82
N ALA A 184 -14.73 -13.14 -7.05
CA ALA A 184 -15.43 -13.63 -8.22
C ALA A 184 -15.33 -15.14 -8.33
N TYR A 185 -16.45 -15.81 -8.56
CA TYR A 185 -16.45 -17.24 -8.80
C TYR A 185 -15.99 -17.55 -10.23
N GLU A 186 -16.53 -16.84 -11.22
CA GLU A 186 -16.11 -16.92 -12.62
C GLU A 186 -14.93 -15.99 -12.88
N MET A 187 -13.78 -16.57 -13.25
CA MET A 187 -12.60 -15.85 -13.73
C MET A 187 -11.93 -16.66 -14.86
N PRO A 188 -11.37 -16.02 -15.91
CA PRO A 188 -10.99 -16.71 -17.16
C PRO A 188 -9.84 -17.72 -17.04
N VAL A 189 -8.84 -17.44 -16.19
CA VAL A 189 -7.61 -18.26 -16.13
C VAL A 189 -7.66 -19.26 -14.98
N VAL A 190 -8.02 -18.79 -13.79
CA VAL A 190 -8.16 -19.62 -12.58
C VAL A 190 -9.45 -19.20 -11.90
N ASN A 191 -10.45 -20.09 -11.89
CA ASN A 191 -11.73 -19.78 -11.29
C ASN A 191 -11.66 -19.66 -9.76
N GLY A 192 -12.62 -18.95 -9.16
CA GLY A 192 -12.67 -18.69 -7.73
C GLY A 192 -12.67 -19.97 -6.87
N LYS A 193 -13.23 -21.09 -7.35
CA LYS A 193 -13.21 -22.37 -6.66
C LYS A 193 -11.80 -22.89 -6.41
N ILE A 194 -10.89 -22.73 -7.37
CA ILE A 194 -9.49 -23.18 -7.23
C ILE A 194 -8.77 -22.29 -6.22
N ILE A 195 -8.93 -20.98 -6.33
CA ILE A 195 -8.34 -20.01 -5.39
C ILE A 195 -8.86 -20.26 -3.97
N TYR A 196 -10.19 -20.48 -3.82
CA TYR A 196 -10.82 -20.78 -2.55
C TYR A 196 -10.22 -22.04 -1.90
N LYS A 197 -10.04 -23.11 -2.66
CA LYS A 197 -9.40 -24.34 -2.16
C LYS A 197 -7.96 -24.08 -1.71
N GLY A 198 -7.20 -23.26 -2.45
CA GLY A 198 -5.86 -22.84 -2.06
C GLY A 198 -5.84 -22.05 -0.75
N ILE A 199 -6.77 -21.11 -0.58
CA ILE A 199 -6.93 -20.34 0.68
C ILE A 199 -7.27 -21.28 1.84
N ARG A 200 -8.20 -22.22 1.66
CA ARG A 200 -8.59 -23.18 2.70
C ARG A 200 -7.51 -24.21 3.05
N ALA A 201 -6.62 -24.52 2.12
CA ALA A 201 -5.48 -25.40 2.36
C ALA A 201 -4.33 -24.74 3.12
N ASN A 202 -4.29 -23.42 3.19
CA ASN A 202 -3.26 -22.69 3.92
C ASN A 202 -3.74 -22.39 5.36
N PRO A 203 -3.11 -22.95 6.41
CA PRO A 203 -3.54 -22.76 7.81
C PRO A 203 -3.65 -21.28 8.22
N GLN A 204 -2.79 -20.41 7.67
CA GLN A 204 -2.80 -18.97 7.97
C GLN A 204 -4.06 -18.28 7.46
N PHE A 205 -4.64 -18.75 6.35
CA PHE A 205 -5.75 -18.10 5.66
C PHE A 205 -7.06 -18.89 5.76
N ALA A 206 -7.01 -20.12 6.25
CA ALA A 206 -8.15 -21.04 6.25
C ALA A 206 -9.39 -20.54 7.00
N VAL A 207 -9.19 -19.66 7.99
CA VAL A 207 -10.27 -19.10 8.82
C VAL A 207 -10.89 -17.83 8.25
N ILE A 208 -10.27 -17.22 7.24
CA ILE A 208 -10.76 -15.96 6.66
C ILE A 208 -12.11 -16.21 5.97
N PRO A 209 -13.17 -15.47 6.31
CA PRO A 209 -14.45 -15.60 5.65
C PRO A 209 -14.35 -15.17 4.17
N VAL A 210 -14.86 -16.01 3.28
CA VAL A 210 -14.90 -15.75 1.82
C VAL A 210 -16.34 -15.72 1.36
N VAL A 211 -16.70 -14.64 0.66
CA VAL A 211 -17.98 -14.46 -0.02
C VAL A 211 -17.76 -14.53 -1.53
N PHE A 212 -18.51 -15.39 -2.21
CA PHE A 212 -18.44 -15.44 -3.66
C PHE A 212 -19.34 -14.40 -4.33
N LEU A 213 -18.81 -13.81 -5.39
CA LEU A 213 -19.53 -12.93 -6.32
C LEU A 213 -19.68 -13.70 -7.64
N SER A 214 -20.90 -13.90 -8.13
CA SER A 214 -21.15 -14.64 -9.37
C SER A 214 -22.19 -13.94 -10.25
N SER A 215 -22.04 -14.05 -11.56
CA SER A 215 -22.98 -13.55 -12.56
C SER A 215 -24.05 -14.57 -12.92
N ILE A 216 -23.94 -15.82 -12.45
CA ILE A 216 -24.79 -16.93 -12.84
C ILE A 216 -25.86 -17.18 -11.77
N ALA A 217 -27.13 -16.95 -12.14
CA ALA A 217 -28.28 -17.14 -11.26
C ALA A 217 -28.90 -18.55 -11.29
N LYS A 218 -28.32 -19.51 -12.04
CA LYS A 218 -28.87 -20.88 -12.16
C LYS A 218 -28.77 -21.63 -10.84
N LYS A 219 -29.84 -22.31 -10.43
CA LYS A 219 -29.91 -23.04 -9.15
C LYS A 219 -28.81 -24.07 -8.97
N GLU A 220 -28.45 -24.80 -10.04
CA GLU A 220 -27.39 -25.80 -10.02
C GLU A 220 -26.04 -25.18 -9.69
N HIS A 221 -25.75 -24.02 -10.28
CA HIS A 221 -24.51 -23.26 -10.04
C HIS A 221 -24.42 -22.75 -8.61
N ILE A 222 -25.53 -22.20 -8.10
CA ILE A 222 -25.61 -21.74 -6.70
C ILE A 222 -25.39 -22.91 -5.74
N LYS A 223 -25.99 -24.09 -6.01
CA LYS A 223 -25.76 -25.28 -5.21
C LYS A 223 -24.28 -25.69 -5.18
N GLU A 224 -23.60 -25.65 -6.33
CA GLU A 224 -22.17 -25.95 -6.42
C GLU A 224 -21.34 -25.01 -5.55
N ILE A 225 -21.63 -23.70 -5.58
CA ILE A 225 -20.94 -22.71 -4.75
C ILE A 225 -21.20 -22.98 -3.26
N LEU A 226 -22.43 -23.23 -2.88
CA LEU A 226 -22.81 -23.48 -1.48
C LEU A 226 -22.21 -24.77 -0.91
N GLN A 227 -21.93 -25.79 -1.75
CA GLN A 227 -21.21 -27.02 -1.34
C GLN A 227 -19.78 -26.73 -0.87
N LEU A 228 -19.19 -25.62 -1.27
CA LEU A 228 -17.87 -25.17 -0.78
C LEU A 228 -17.92 -24.57 0.63
N GLN A 229 -19.11 -24.38 1.18
CA GLN A 229 -19.33 -23.73 2.49
C GLN A 229 -18.67 -22.36 2.62
N PRO A 230 -18.89 -21.43 1.67
CA PRO A 230 -18.41 -20.07 1.82
C PRO A 230 -19.15 -19.34 2.94
N ALA A 231 -18.61 -18.22 3.41
CA ALA A 231 -19.30 -17.34 4.36
C ALA A 231 -20.55 -16.69 3.77
N GLY A 232 -20.63 -16.60 2.44
CA GLY A 232 -21.81 -16.08 1.75
C GLY A 232 -21.68 -16.13 0.22
N TYR A 233 -22.73 -15.68 -0.42
CA TYR A 233 -22.84 -15.59 -1.87
C TYR A 233 -23.64 -14.35 -2.26
N ILE A 234 -23.18 -13.61 -3.25
CA ILE A 234 -23.88 -12.44 -3.82
C ILE A 234 -23.92 -12.56 -5.34
N LEU A 235 -25.11 -12.35 -5.91
CA LEU A 235 -25.27 -12.27 -7.35
C LEU A 235 -24.86 -10.88 -7.86
N LYS A 236 -24.01 -10.83 -8.90
CA LYS A 236 -23.67 -9.59 -9.58
C LYS A 236 -24.85 -9.05 -10.42
N PRO A 237 -25.06 -7.74 -10.50
CA PRO A 237 -24.29 -6.68 -9.87
C PRO A 237 -24.55 -6.56 -8.37
N ALA A 238 -23.47 -6.45 -7.58
CA ALA A 238 -23.55 -6.24 -6.13
C ALA A 238 -23.68 -4.74 -5.84
N ASP A 239 -24.75 -4.33 -5.22
CA ASP A 239 -24.94 -2.96 -4.74
C ASP A 239 -24.24 -2.74 -3.38
N LYS A 240 -24.11 -1.45 -3.01
CA LYS A 240 -23.46 -1.04 -1.77
C LYS A 240 -24.10 -1.66 -0.53
N GLU A 241 -25.42 -1.69 -0.48
CA GLU A 241 -26.16 -2.16 0.69
C GLU A 241 -25.94 -3.65 0.93
N ARG A 242 -25.98 -4.47 -0.12
CA ARG A 242 -25.70 -5.92 -0.03
C ARG A 242 -24.29 -6.21 0.42
N ILE A 243 -23.31 -5.48 -0.10
CA ILE A 243 -21.89 -5.66 0.31
C ILE A 243 -21.74 -5.29 1.78
N LEU A 244 -22.22 -4.11 2.20
CA LEU A 244 -22.13 -3.66 3.60
C LEU A 244 -22.87 -4.58 4.57
N ASN A 245 -24.06 -5.04 4.22
CA ASN A 245 -24.82 -6.00 5.02
C ASN A 245 -24.08 -7.31 5.19
N MET A 246 -23.49 -7.83 4.11
CA MET A 246 -22.70 -9.06 4.15
C MET A 246 -21.47 -8.91 5.06
N ILE A 247 -20.75 -7.79 4.98
CA ILE A 247 -19.60 -7.50 5.86
C ILE A 247 -20.05 -7.46 7.32
N THR A 248 -21.12 -6.71 7.61
CA THR A 248 -21.64 -6.56 8.98
C THR A 248 -22.14 -7.87 9.57
N GLN A 249 -22.81 -8.70 8.78
CA GLN A 249 -23.30 -10.03 9.21
C GLN A 249 -22.16 -11.00 9.48
N THR A 250 -21.07 -10.90 8.70
CA THR A 250 -19.95 -11.84 8.77
C THR A 250 -18.93 -11.46 9.84
N LEU A 251 -18.59 -10.17 9.95
CA LEU A 251 -17.54 -9.68 10.86
C LEU A 251 -18.07 -9.10 12.17
N GLY A 252 -19.38 -8.95 12.31
CA GLY A 252 -20.00 -8.21 13.41
C GLY A 252 -19.97 -6.68 13.20
N LYS A 253 -20.57 -5.96 14.13
CA LYS A 253 -20.54 -4.48 14.11
C LYS A 253 -19.20 -3.97 14.57
#